data_557393a08477979b3a47b430164112ad
#
_entry.id   557393a08477979b3a47b430164112ad
#
_cell.length_a   1.000
_cell.length_b   1.000
_cell.length_c   1.000
_cell.angle_alpha   90.00
_cell.angle_beta   90.00
_cell.angle_gamma   90.00
#
_symmetry.space_group_name_H-M   'P 1'
#
loop_
_entity.id
_entity.type
_entity.pdbx_description
1 polymer ?
#
loop_
_entity_poly.entity_id
_entity_poly.type
_entity_poly.pdbx_seq_one_letter_code
_entity_poly.pdbx_strand_id
1 'polypeptide(L)'
;MEATKNLTDKGILIRAVEDQGHLGLLVKRYRTPLYNFVYRFVGDRETAEDIVQETFLRCLRHSHQYPAIEQVSTWLYTIAGNLAKTELRRRKRWHWVPIGPSDDEQRTSFYEPVDKDRLPGEQTDTNRVQDTVVKAIHNLPEEFCEAVLLRDLNGFSYDEISKIINCPVGTVKSRVNRGRLRLQKTLRSLAEEVIGSLAATA
;
A
#
# COMPACT_ATOMS: atom_id res chain seq x y z
N MET A 1 -8.34 17.54 -28.92
CA MET A 1 -8.09 16.41 -27.99
C MET A 1 -6.61 16.11 -27.72
N GLU A 2 -5.65 16.76 -28.38
CA GLU A 2 -4.20 16.55 -28.20
C GLU A 2 -3.56 17.35 -27.07
N ALA A 3 -4.14 18.46 -26.65
CA ALA A 3 -3.57 19.35 -25.63
C ALA A 3 -3.56 18.81 -24.18
N THR A 4 -4.22 17.68 -23.93
CA THR A 4 -4.38 17.11 -22.56
C THR A 4 -3.30 16.09 -22.18
N LYS A 5 -2.53 15.60 -23.14
CA LYS A 5 -1.53 14.52 -22.92
C LYS A 5 -0.27 14.98 -22.16
N ASN A 6 0.06 16.28 -22.19
CA ASN A 6 1.32 16.83 -21.62
C ASN A 6 1.12 17.71 -20.38
N LEU A 7 -0.05 17.69 -19.74
CA LEU A 7 -0.26 18.46 -18.53
C LEU A 7 0.48 17.84 -17.35
N THR A 8 1.19 18.68 -16.60
CA THR A 8 1.72 18.29 -15.27
C THR A 8 0.55 18.00 -14.31
N ASP A 9 0.78 17.18 -13.29
CA ASP A 9 -0.27 16.87 -12.33
C ASP A 9 -0.80 18.12 -11.62
N LYS A 10 0.08 19.08 -11.28
CA LYS A 10 -0.32 20.38 -10.75
C LYS A 10 -1.19 21.16 -11.74
N GLY A 11 -0.82 21.15 -13.02
CA GLY A 11 -1.61 21.78 -14.08
C GLY A 11 -3.01 21.18 -14.24
N ILE A 12 -3.14 19.87 -14.04
CA ILE A 12 -4.44 19.17 -14.04
C ILE A 12 -5.27 19.63 -12.82
N LEU A 13 -4.69 19.69 -11.62
CA LEU A 13 -5.39 20.13 -10.42
C LEU A 13 -5.89 21.59 -10.55
N ILE A 14 -5.06 22.49 -11.07
CA ILE A 14 -5.46 23.89 -11.26
C ILE A 14 -6.68 24.00 -12.19
N ARG A 15 -6.67 23.27 -13.31
CA ARG A 15 -7.82 23.24 -14.23
C ARG A 15 -9.04 22.56 -13.63
N ALA A 16 -8.84 21.59 -12.75
CA ALA A 16 -9.94 20.91 -12.07
C ALA A 16 -10.67 21.79 -11.04
N VAL A 17 -10.15 22.99 -10.70
CA VAL A 17 -10.87 24.01 -9.94
C VAL A 17 -12.07 24.54 -10.73
N GLU A 18 -11.88 24.76 -12.05
CA GLU A 18 -12.90 25.29 -12.94
C GLU A 18 -13.78 24.18 -13.53
N ASP A 19 -13.16 23.06 -13.89
CA ASP A 19 -13.84 21.88 -14.46
C ASP A 19 -13.32 20.59 -13.82
N GLN A 20 -14.12 20.03 -12.92
CA GLN A 20 -13.82 18.79 -12.22
C GLN A 20 -13.59 17.59 -13.15
N GLY A 21 -14.04 17.63 -14.39
CA GLY A 21 -13.78 16.59 -15.40
C GLY A 21 -12.30 16.34 -15.65
N HIS A 22 -11.43 17.35 -15.42
CA HIS A 22 -9.99 17.20 -15.52
C HIS A 22 -9.38 16.22 -14.49
N LEU A 23 -10.03 16.02 -13.33
CA LEU A 23 -9.61 15.02 -12.35
C LEU A 23 -9.59 13.59 -12.90
N GLY A 24 -10.39 13.30 -13.92
CA GLY A 24 -10.35 12.02 -14.62
C GLY A 24 -8.97 11.66 -15.18
N LEU A 25 -8.11 12.66 -15.48
CA LEU A 25 -6.73 12.44 -15.91
C LEU A 25 -5.85 11.97 -14.75
N LEU A 26 -6.03 12.53 -13.55
CA LEU A 26 -5.31 12.05 -12.35
C LEU A 26 -5.78 10.65 -11.96
N VAL A 27 -7.08 10.37 -12.04
CA VAL A 27 -7.61 9.03 -11.82
C VAL A 27 -6.92 8.03 -12.74
N LYS A 28 -6.82 8.31 -14.05
CA LYS A 28 -6.13 7.44 -15.00
C LYS A 28 -4.66 7.22 -14.67
N ARG A 29 -3.95 8.23 -14.17
CA ARG A 29 -2.53 8.14 -13.83
C ARG A 29 -2.29 7.39 -12.52
N TYR A 30 -3.12 7.66 -11.52
CA TYR A 30 -2.84 7.25 -10.14
C TYR A 30 -3.67 6.07 -9.63
N ARG A 31 -4.78 5.69 -10.29
CA ARG A 31 -5.63 4.57 -9.83
C ARG A 31 -4.82 3.29 -9.62
N THR A 32 -4.10 2.84 -10.64
CA THR A 32 -3.34 1.59 -10.56
C THR A 32 -2.16 1.65 -9.57
N PRO A 33 -1.30 2.70 -9.57
CA PRO A 33 -0.25 2.82 -8.58
C PRO A 33 -0.76 2.90 -7.14
N LEU A 34 -1.83 3.67 -6.88
CA LEU A 34 -2.46 3.75 -5.56
C LEU A 34 -3.07 2.43 -5.14
N TYR A 35 -3.79 1.75 -6.05
CA TYR A 35 -4.35 0.42 -5.78
C TYR A 35 -3.26 -0.56 -5.37
N ASN A 36 -2.17 -0.64 -6.13
CA ASN A 36 -1.05 -1.52 -5.82
C ASN A 36 -0.40 -1.21 -4.47
N PHE A 37 -0.27 0.07 -4.12
CA PHE A 37 0.24 0.50 -2.83
C PHE A 37 -0.72 0.08 -1.70
N VAL A 38 -2.00 0.44 -1.81
CA VAL A 38 -3.01 0.16 -0.78
C VAL A 38 -3.22 -1.33 -0.63
N TYR A 39 -3.35 -2.09 -1.73
CA TYR A 39 -3.51 -3.54 -1.70
C TYR A 39 -2.37 -4.23 -0.95
N ARG A 40 -1.12 -3.86 -1.26
CA ARG A 40 0.04 -4.40 -0.53
C ARG A 40 0.10 -3.96 0.93
N PHE A 41 -0.56 -2.87 1.28
CA PHE A 41 -0.59 -2.37 2.65
C PHE A 41 -1.71 -3.00 3.48
N VAL A 42 -2.93 -3.17 2.93
CA VAL A 42 -4.09 -3.69 3.66
C VAL A 42 -4.38 -5.17 3.41
N GLY A 43 -3.90 -5.73 2.28
CA GLY A 43 -3.98 -7.15 1.91
C GLY A 43 -5.31 -7.62 1.36
N ASP A 44 -6.29 -6.76 1.21
CA ASP A 44 -7.63 -7.09 0.75
C ASP A 44 -7.99 -6.23 -0.46
N ARG A 45 -8.51 -6.88 -1.52
CA ARG A 45 -8.78 -6.24 -2.82
C ARG A 45 -9.93 -5.25 -2.73
N GLU A 46 -11.03 -5.66 -2.14
CA GLU A 46 -12.25 -4.86 -2.03
C GLU A 46 -11.96 -3.59 -1.20
N THR A 47 -11.33 -3.77 -0.05
CA THR A 47 -10.88 -2.65 0.78
C THR A 47 -9.90 -1.72 0.04
N ALA A 48 -9.01 -2.27 -0.78
CA ALA A 48 -8.07 -1.45 -1.54
C ALA A 48 -8.79 -0.60 -2.60
N GLU A 49 -9.80 -1.17 -3.28
CA GLU A 49 -10.63 -0.44 -4.23
C GLU A 49 -11.41 0.67 -3.54
N ASP A 50 -12.04 0.38 -2.41
CA ASP A 50 -12.79 1.36 -1.63
C ASP A 50 -11.91 2.52 -1.15
N ILE A 51 -10.71 2.23 -0.64
CA ILE A 51 -9.75 3.25 -0.20
C ILE A 51 -9.30 4.12 -1.37
N VAL A 52 -9.02 3.54 -2.53
CA VAL A 52 -8.64 4.31 -3.72
C VAL A 52 -9.79 5.20 -4.18
N GLN A 53 -11.01 4.68 -4.20
CA GLN A 53 -12.19 5.45 -4.54
C GLN A 53 -12.40 6.61 -3.55
N GLU A 54 -12.36 6.36 -2.25
CA GLU A 54 -12.49 7.40 -1.21
C GLU A 54 -11.35 8.43 -1.30
N THR A 55 -10.14 8.01 -1.70
CA THR A 55 -9.01 8.93 -1.93
C THR A 55 -9.39 9.97 -2.99
N PHE A 56 -9.91 9.55 -4.13
CA PHE A 56 -10.32 10.47 -5.21
C PHE A 56 -11.57 11.29 -4.83
N LEU A 57 -12.52 10.72 -4.08
CA LEU A 57 -13.66 11.47 -3.56
C LEU A 57 -13.20 12.56 -2.59
N ARG A 58 -12.21 12.31 -1.74
CA ARG A 58 -11.61 13.34 -0.88
C ARG A 58 -10.90 14.40 -1.69
N CYS A 59 -10.20 14.03 -2.76
CA CYS A 59 -9.65 15.03 -3.66
C CYS A 59 -10.73 15.98 -4.17
N LEU A 60 -11.84 15.47 -4.69
CA LEU A 60 -12.97 16.28 -5.19
C LEU A 60 -13.51 17.22 -4.12
N ARG A 61 -13.72 16.74 -2.90
CA ARG A 61 -14.24 17.55 -1.77
C ARG A 61 -13.28 18.67 -1.33
N HIS A 62 -11.99 18.51 -1.56
CA HIS A 62 -10.96 19.47 -1.15
C HIS A 62 -10.40 20.30 -2.31
N SER A 63 -11.20 20.54 -3.35
CA SER A 63 -10.81 21.31 -4.53
C SER A 63 -10.27 22.73 -4.20
N HIS A 64 -10.75 23.34 -3.11
CA HIS A 64 -10.25 24.63 -2.63
C HIS A 64 -8.77 24.63 -2.22
N GLN A 65 -8.18 23.44 -1.94
CA GLN A 65 -6.77 23.29 -1.57
C GLN A 65 -5.84 23.13 -2.79
N TYR A 66 -6.37 22.88 -3.98
CA TYR A 66 -5.56 22.58 -5.17
C TYR A 66 -4.45 23.60 -5.47
N PRO A 67 -4.68 24.92 -5.33
CA PRO A 67 -3.63 25.91 -5.59
C PRO A 67 -2.41 25.75 -4.68
N ALA A 68 -2.61 25.30 -3.44
CA ALA A 68 -1.55 25.11 -2.43
C ALA A 68 -0.80 23.78 -2.58
N ILE A 69 -1.29 22.84 -3.38
CA ILE A 69 -0.68 21.52 -3.54
C ILE A 69 0.48 21.60 -4.54
N GLU A 70 1.70 21.45 -4.04
CA GLU A 70 2.91 21.45 -4.87
C GLU A 70 3.18 20.08 -5.51
N GLN A 71 3.02 19.01 -4.75
CA GLN A 71 3.28 17.62 -5.18
C GLN A 71 2.03 16.78 -5.07
N VAL A 72 1.37 16.57 -6.19
CA VAL A 72 0.09 15.85 -6.27
C VAL A 72 0.24 14.40 -5.84
N SER A 73 1.31 13.73 -6.26
CA SER A 73 1.61 12.36 -5.85
C SER A 73 1.72 12.24 -4.32
N THR A 74 2.55 13.06 -3.69
CA THR A 74 2.72 13.09 -2.23
C THR A 74 1.39 13.27 -1.52
N TRP A 75 0.55 14.19 -1.99
CA TRP A 75 -0.77 14.44 -1.42
C TRP A 75 -1.71 13.24 -1.55
N LEU A 76 -1.80 12.62 -2.74
CA LEU A 76 -2.64 11.44 -2.96
C LEU A 76 -2.23 10.27 -2.07
N TYR A 77 -0.92 9.99 -1.99
CA TYR A 77 -0.40 8.92 -1.14
C TYR A 77 -0.56 9.20 0.36
N THR A 78 -0.53 10.47 0.78
CA THR A 78 -0.86 10.87 2.15
C THR A 78 -2.31 10.52 2.49
N ILE A 79 -3.27 10.84 1.60
CA ILE A 79 -4.68 10.52 1.80
C ILE A 79 -4.88 9.00 1.86
N ALA A 80 -4.37 8.28 0.86
CA ALA A 80 -4.52 6.84 0.76
C ALA A 80 -3.87 6.09 1.95
N GLY A 81 -2.66 6.48 2.35
CA GLY A 81 -1.95 5.90 3.49
C GLY A 81 -2.69 6.13 4.82
N ASN A 82 -3.26 7.32 5.02
CA ASN A 82 -4.04 7.61 6.22
C ASN A 82 -5.36 6.81 6.27
N LEU A 83 -6.02 6.63 5.12
CA LEU A 83 -7.21 5.77 5.03
C LEU A 83 -6.86 4.31 5.31
N ALA A 84 -5.80 3.80 4.72
CA ALA A 84 -5.33 2.44 4.93
C ALA A 84 -4.97 2.17 6.41
N LYS A 85 -4.23 3.08 7.06
CA LYS A 85 -3.95 3.00 8.50
C LYS A 85 -5.20 3.01 9.36
N THR A 86 -6.17 3.84 9.01
CA THR A 86 -7.46 3.90 9.73
C THR A 86 -8.20 2.58 9.63
N GLU A 87 -8.22 1.96 8.45
CA GLU A 87 -8.85 0.67 8.21
C GLU A 87 -8.14 -0.45 8.98
N LEU A 88 -6.81 -0.51 8.94
CA LEU A 88 -6.04 -1.50 9.70
C LEU A 88 -6.30 -1.38 11.22
N ARG A 89 -6.37 -0.16 11.76
CA ARG A 89 -6.73 0.07 13.18
C ARG A 89 -8.17 -0.33 13.47
N ARG A 90 -9.10 -0.09 12.55
CA ARG A 90 -10.50 -0.53 12.67
C ARG A 90 -10.56 -2.05 12.77
N ARG A 91 -9.91 -2.79 11.87
CA ARG A 91 -9.85 -4.26 11.88
C ARG A 91 -9.27 -4.78 13.18
N LYS A 92 -8.14 -4.25 13.64
CA LYS A 92 -7.53 -4.63 14.92
C LYS A 92 -8.50 -4.49 16.10
N ARG A 93 -9.29 -3.43 16.16
CA ARG A 93 -10.28 -3.24 17.24
C ARG A 93 -11.42 -4.24 17.21
N TRP A 94 -11.90 -4.64 16.03
CA TRP A 94 -12.98 -5.63 15.89
C TRP A 94 -12.55 -7.03 16.31
N HIS A 95 -11.28 -7.38 16.15
CA HIS A 95 -10.73 -8.65 16.65
C HIS A 95 -10.52 -8.66 18.18
N TRP A 96 -10.71 -7.53 18.85
CA TRP A 96 -10.51 -7.36 20.30
C TRP A 96 -11.81 -7.44 21.13
N VAL A 97 -12.92 -7.88 20.57
CA VAL A 97 -14.13 -8.19 21.38
C VAL A 97 -14.01 -9.65 21.81
N PRO A 98 -13.55 -9.95 23.05
CA PRO A 98 -13.44 -11.31 23.51
C PRO A 98 -14.84 -11.85 23.83
N ILE A 99 -15.28 -12.86 23.12
CA ILE A 99 -16.36 -13.73 23.53
C ILE A 99 -15.69 -14.95 24.20
N GLY A 100 -15.34 -14.84 25.49
CA GLY A 100 -14.79 -15.93 26.28
C GLY A 100 -13.34 -15.78 26.76
N PRO A 101 -12.92 -16.54 27.81
CA PRO A 101 -11.56 -16.50 28.33
C PRO A 101 -10.60 -17.16 27.33
N SER A 102 -9.63 -16.41 26.84
CA SER A 102 -8.61 -16.92 25.95
C SER A 102 -7.25 -16.87 26.62
N ASP A 103 -6.62 -18.04 26.71
CA ASP A 103 -5.23 -18.20 27.12
C ASP A 103 -4.31 -17.36 26.18
N ASP A 104 -3.57 -16.47 26.83
CA ASP A 104 -2.55 -15.64 26.20
C ASP A 104 -1.32 -16.50 25.90
N GLU A 105 -1.02 -16.79 24.66
CA GLU A 105 0.39 -17.00 24.24
C GLU A 105 0.65 -17.26 22.76
N GLN A 106 -0.21 -16.91 21.81
CA GLN A 106 0.20 -16.95 20.39
C GLN A 106 -0.55 -15.91 19.52
N ARG A 107 -0.22 -14.63 19.72
CA ARG A 107 -0.68 -13.58 18.80
C ARG A 107 0.28 -13.39 17.63
N THR A 108 0.42 -14.40 16.82
CA THR A 108 0.84 -14.22 15.43
C THR A 108 -0.35 -13.68 14.64
N SER A 109 -0.15 -12.55 14.00
CA SER A 109 -1.12 -11.88 13.13
C SER A 109 -1.59 -12.84 12.04
N PHE A 110 -2.69 -13.55 12.28
CA PHE A 110 -3.38 -14.32 11.25
C PHE A 110 -4.18 -13.34 10.39
N TYR A 111 -3.51 -12.73 9.44
CA TYR A 111 -4.17 -12.21 8.27
C TYR A 111 -4.03 -13.29 7.17
N GLU A 112 -5.04 -14.11 7.06
CA GLU A 112 -5.18 -14.99 5.90
C GLU A 112 -5.70 -14.12 4.76
N PRO A 113 -4.92 -13.86 3.70
CA PRO A 113 -5.44 -13.19 2.52
C PRO A 113 -6.44 -14.16 1.88
N VAL A 114 -7.72 -13.89 2.06
CA VAL A 114 -8.77 -14.65 1.41
C VAL A 114 -8.77 -14.28 -0.07
N ASP A 115 -7.93 -14.95 -0.84
CA ASP A 115 -8.02 -14.96 -2.30
C ASP A 115 -9.06 -16.03 -2.69
N LYS A 116 -10.36 -15.68 -2.59
CA LYS A 116 -11.46 -16.58 -2.95
C LYS A 116 -11.67 -16.77 -4.45
N ASP A 117 -11.00 -15.98 -5.29
CA ASP A 117 -11.27 -15.95 -6.73
C ASP A 117 -10.16 -16.53 -7.62
N ARG A 118 -9.20 -17.27 -7.05
CA ARG A 118 -8.24 -18.01 -7.86
C ARG A 118 -8.72 -19.43 -8.08
N LEU A 119 -9.17 -19.73 -9.31
CA LEU A 119 -9.39 -21.08 -9.79
C LEU A 119 -8.12 -21.93 -9.60
N PRO A 120 -8.22 -23.18 -9.09
CA PRO A 120 -7.09 -24.09 -8.96
C PRO A 120 -6.72 -24.62 -10.35
N GLY A 121 -5.79 -23.97 -11.01
CA GLY A 121 -5.29 -24.38 -12.33
C GLY A 121 -4.33 -23.34 -12.86
N GLU A 122 -3.04 -23.67 -12.93
CA GLU A 122 -1.91 -22.85 -13.42
C GLU A 122 -1.35 -21.80 -12.45
N GLN A 123 -0.89 -22.26 -11.31
CA GLN A 123 0.09 -21.48 -10.54
C GLN A 123 1.47 -21.65 -11.18
N THR A 124 1.85 -20.73 -12.06
CA THR A 124 3.22 -20.61 -12.53
C THR A 124 4.09 -20.25 -11.31
N ASP A 125 5.32 -20.79 -11.21
CA ASP A 125 6.24 -20.56 -10.08
C ASP A 125 6.46 -19.06 -9.79
N THR A 126 6.38 -18.23 -10.79
CA THR A 126 6.42 -16.76 -10.69
C THR A 126 5.29 -16.18 -9.80
N ASN A 127 4.08 -16.77 -9.85
CA ASN A 127 2.95 -16.32 -9.04
C ASN A 127 3.12 -16.69 -7.56
N ARG A 128 3.71 -17.86 -7.28
CA ARG A 128 4.02 -18.30 -5.90
C ARG A 128 5.06 -17.38 -5.24
N VAL A 129 6.10 -16.99 -5.98
CA VAL A 129 7.12 -16.06 -5.49
C VAL A 129 6.50 -14.69 -5.21
N GLN A 130 5.64 -14.18 -6.09
CA GLN A 130 4.95 -12.91 -5.88
C GLN A 130 4.04 -12.95 -4.64
N ASP A 131 3.25 -14.00 -4.45
CA ASP A 131 2.39 -14.18 -3.28
C ASP A 131 3.21 -14.25 -1.99
N THR A 132 4.36 -14.93 -2.03
CA THR A 132 5.29 -15.03 -0.91
C THR A 132 5.85 -13.66 -0.52
N VAL A 133 6.26 -12.85 -1.50
CA VAL A 133 6.75 -11.48 -1.26
C VAL A 133 5.64 -10.59 -0.68
N VAL A 134 4.42 -10.67 -1.22
CA VAL A 134 3.28 -9.91 -0.71
C VAL A 134 2.98 -10.28 0.74
N LYS A 135 2.95 -11.57 1.08
CA LYS A 135 2.78 -12.05 2.46
C LYS A 135 3.89 -11.55 3.38
N ALA A 136 5.14 -11.59 2.94
CA ALA A 136 6.26 -11.10 3.73
C ALA A 136 6.15 -9.58 4.02
N ILE A 137 5.69 -8.79 3.05
CA ILE A 137 5.43 -7.35 3.21
C ILE A 137 4.31 -7.12 4.23
N HIS A 138 3.21 -7.88 4.15
CA HIS A 138 2.09 -7.78 5.09
C HIS A 138 2.48 -8.09 6.54
N ASN A 139 3.42 -9.00 6.74
CA ASN A 139 3.91 -9.37 8.07
C ASN A 139 4.85 -8.32 8.69
N LEU A 140 5.18 -7.24 7.96
CA LEU A 140 5.90 -6.12 8.53
C LEU A 140 5.01 -5.32 9.49
N PRO A 141 5.57 -4.77 10.58
CA PRO A 141 4.89 -3.72 11.32
C PRO A 141 4.47 -2.57 10.39
N GLU A 142 3.27 -2.01 10.62
CA GLU A 142 2.62 -0.99 9.79
C GLU A 142 3.57 0.14 9.36
N GLU A 143 4.37 0.66 10.32
CA GLU A 143 5.31 1.76 10.07
C GLU A 143 6.48 1.40 9.15
N PHE A 144 6.93 0.15 9.14
CA PHE A 144 7.99 -0.33 8.26
C PHE A 144 7.43 -0.70 6.89
N CYS A 145 6.25 -1.31 6.86
CA CYS A 145 5.53 -1.65 5.64
C CYS A 145 5.28 -0.39 4.80
N GLU A 146 4.66 0.64 5.37
CA GLU A 146 4.38 1.90 4.67
C GLU A 146 5.66 2.53 4.08
N ALA A 147 6.73 2.62 4.89
CA ALA A 147 7.99 3.24 4.47
C ALA A 147 8.67 2.46 3.33
N VAL A 148 8.68 1.13 3.39
CA VAL A 148 9.25 0.26 2.35
C VAL A 148 8.43 0.33 1.07
N LEU A 149 7.09 0.26 1.15
CA LEU A 149 6.21 0.37 -0.01
C LEU A 149 6.41 1.70 -0.74
N LEU A 150 6.47 2.82 -0.01
CA LEU A 150 6.69 4.13 -0.61
C LEU A 150 8.08 4.24 -1.25
N ARG A 151 9.12 3.72 -0.61
CA ARG A 151 10.49 3.83 -1.11
C ARG A 151 10.80 2.87 -2.25
N ASP A 152 10.53 1.58 -2.06
CA ASP A 152 11.05 0.52 -2.92
C ASP A 152 10.11 0.17 -4.07
N LEU A 153 8.80 0.34 -3.90
CA LEU A 153 7.82 0.04 -4.95
C LEU A 153 7.30 1.30 -5.65
N ASN A 154 7.21 2.42 -4.94
CA ASN A 154 6.67 3.66 -5.52
C ASN A 154 7.76 4.70 -5.85
N GLY A 155 9.02 4.48 -5.45
CA GLY A 155 10.17 5.29 -5.84
C GLY A 155 10.28 6.66 -5.18
N PHE A 156 9.49 6.95 -4.13
CA PHE A 156 9.55 8.24 -3.44
C PHE A 156 10.91 8.48 -2.79
N SER A 157 11.38 9.72 -2.81
CA SER A 157 12.55 10.15 -2.04
C SER A 157 12.25 10.13 -0.54
N TYR A 158 13.30 10.11 0.29
CA TYR A 158 13.11 10.16 1.76
C TYR A 158 12.42 11.43 2.24
N ASP A 159 12.63 12.56 1.54
CA ASP A 159 11.99 13.84 1.86
C ASP A 159 10.49 13.82 1.51
N GLU A 160 10.12 13.21 0.38
CA GLU A 160 8.71 13.01 0.02
C GLU A 160 8.02 12.06 0.99
N ILE A 161 8.65 10.94 1.33
CA ILE A 161 8.11 10.00 2.31
C ILE A 161 7.94 10.68 3.68
N SER A 162 8.90 11.50 4.10
CA SER A 162 8.81 12.28 5.34
C SER A 162 7.54 13.14 5.38
N LYS A 163 7.16 13.75 4.25
CA LYS A 163 5.91 14.51 4.10
C LYS A 163 4.67 13.59 4.11
N ILE A 164 4.72 12.45 3.39
CA ILE A 164 3.60 11.51 3.28
C ILE A 164 3.22 10.93 4.65
N ILE A 165 4.22 10.42 5.38
CA ILE A 165 3.99 9.72 6.66
C ILE A 165 4.15 10.64 7.87
N ASN A 166 4.41 11.93 7.64
CA ASN A 166 4.56 12.98 8.65
C ASN A 166 5.55 12.60 9.77
N CYS A 167 6.79 12.28 9.40
CA CYS A 167 7.87 12.01 10.36
C CYS A 167 9.23 12.49 9.84
N PRO A 168 10.23 12.72 10.72
CA PRO A 168 11.56 13.18 10.31
C PRO A 168 12.23 12.24 9.30
N VAL A 169 12.99 12.77 8.36
CA VAL A 169 13.73 12.02 7.32
C VAL A 169 14.64 10.94 7.93
N GLY A 170 15.27 11.21 9.07
CA GLY A 170 16.07 10.22 9.80
C GLY A 170 15.25 9.02 10.25
N THR A 171 14.00 9.26 10.69
CA THR A 171 13.04 8.20 11.05
C THR A 171 12.64 7.41 9.82
N VAL A 172 12.37 8.06 8.68
CA VAL A 172 12.08 7.37 7.40
C VAL A 172 13.21 6.42 7.02
N LYS A 173 14.46 6.93 7.00
CA LYS A 173 15.64 6.10 6.68
C LYS A 173 15.76 4.88 7.59
N SER A 174 15.55 5.06 8.89
CA SER A 174 15.60 3.96 9.86
C SER A 174 14.48 2.94 9.65
N ARG A 175 13.24 3.41 9.35
CA ARG A 175 12.08 2.54 9.06
C ARG A 175 12.30 1.71 7.80
N VAL A 176 12.74 2.32 6.71
CA VAL A 176 13.08 1.62 5.46
C VAL A 176 14.15 0.56 5.70
N ASN A 177 15.25 0.93 6.38
CA ASN A 177 16.33 -0.01 6.66
C ASN A 177 15.86 -1.19 7.52
N ARG A 178 15.14 -0.95 8.61
CA ARG A 178 14.60 -2.01 9.49
C ARG A 178 13.58 -2.88 8.75
N GLY A 179 12.74 -2.29 7.90
CA GLY A 179 11.79 -3.02 7.06
C GLY A 179 12.50 -3.97 6.09
N ARG A 180 13.53 -3.48 5.39
CA ARG A 180 14.35 -4.30 4.47
C ARG A 180 15.05 -5.46 5.18
N LEU A 181 15.65 -5.21 6.35
CA LEU A 181 16.30 -6.27 7.12
C LEU A 181 15.32 -7.37 7.56
N ARG A 182 14.10 -6.99 7.96
CA ARG A 182 13.06 -7.96 8.31
C ARG A 182 12.59 -8.75 7.09
N LEU A 183 12.35 -8.07 5.96
CA LEU A 183 12.00 -8.75 4.70
C LEU A 183 13.08 -9.72 4.26
N GLN A 184 14.34 -9.30 4.30
CA GLN A 184 15.48 -10.16 3.95
C GLN A 184 15.50 -11.43 4.80
N LYS A 185 15.29 -11.30 6.11
CA LYS A 185 15.25 -12.46 7.02
C LYS A 185 14.09 -13.39 6.67
N THR A 186 12.88 -12.86 6.48
CA THR A 186 11.69 -13.66 6.16
C THR A 186 11.80 -14.33 4.80
N LEU A 187 12.26 -13.59 3.77
CA LEU A 187 12.38 -14.14 2.42
C LEU A 187 13.51 -15.17 2.31
N ARG A 188 14.58 -15.03 3.10
CA ARG A 188 15.65 -16.02 3.16
C ARG A 188 15.18 -17.35 3.73
N SER A 189 14.44 -17.34 4.84
CA SER A 189 13.87 -18.56 5.44
C SER A 189 12.91 -19.26 4.47
N LEU A 190 12.06 -18.50 3.78
CA LEU A 190 11.13 -19.04 2.78
C LEU A 190 11.87 -19.62 1.56
N ALA A 191 12.95 -19.00 1.10
CA ALA A 191 13.78 -19.53 0.02
C ALA A 191 14.46 -20.84 0.42
N GLU A 192 14.95 -20.93 1.64
CA GLU A 192 15.58 -22.17 2.18
C GLU A 192 14.54 -23.30 2.31
N GLU A 193 13.30 -23.02 2.72
CA GLU A 193 12.20 -23.99 2.76
C GLU A 193 11.82 -24.49 1.36
N VAL A 194 11.70 -23.59 0.38
CA VAL A 194 11.35 -23.95 -1.01
C VAL A 194 12.46 -24.81 -1.64
N ILE A 195 13.71 -24.42 -1.46
CA ILE A 195 14.86 -25.19 -1.99
C ILE A 195 14.96 -26.56 -1.31
N GLY A 196 14.75 -26.62 0.03
CA GLY A 196 14.75 -27.87 0.77
C GLY A 196 13.62 -28.81 0.36
N SER A 197 12.44 -28.29 0.06
CA SER A 197 11.30 -29.06 -0.43
C SER A 197 11.53 -29.62 -1.83
N LEU A 198 12.15 -28.86 -2.73
CA LEU A 198 12.51 -29.33 -4.08
C LEU A 198 13.59 -30.42 -4.05
N ALA A 199 14.54 -30.31 -3.14
CA ALA A 199 15.59 -31.32 -2.96
C ALA A 199 15.08 -32.63 -2.32
N ALA A 200 13.98 -32.58 -1.56
CA ALA A 200 13.36 -33.76 -0.96
C ALA A 200 12.43 -34.54 -1.92
N THR A 201 12.08 -33.93 -3.07
CA THR A 201 11.15 -34.51 -4.06
C THR A 201 11.89 -35.03 -5.31
N ALA A 202 13.22 -34.81 -5.40
CA ALA A 202 14.10 -35.31 -6.45
C ALA A 202 14.89 -36.52 -6.00
#